data_7e240058c37497c09858be16f7453bb0
#
_entry.id   7e240058c37497c09858be16f7453bb0
#
_cell.length_a   1.000
_cell.length_b   1.000
_cell.length_c   1.000
_cell.angle_alpha   90.00
_cell.angle_beta   90.00
_cell.angle_gamma   90.00
#
_symmetry.space_group_name_H-M   'P 1'
#
loop_
_entity.id
_entity.type
_entity.pdbx_description
1 polymer ?
#
loop_
_entity_poly.entity_id
_entity_poly.type
_entity_poly.pdbx_seq_one_letter_code
_entity_poly.pdbx_strand_id
1 'polypeptide(L)'
;MRPIRRAFAIAVLCVAALLPVDSSAAGAGKASIETFVTRAIRPVMERYGVPGMAVGIIVKGQTYVYDYGVASTATGRPVTSSTLFEIGSVSKTFTATLAAYARTGGALSLSDMASEHLRSLRGSSFDEVSLLDLGTHMSGLPLQVPDNITNNAQLMEYLRSWKPEHAPGTYRTYSNLGIGLLGMIAASTMHGDFAALMQDRVFSGLGMQHTYFGVPETEWDNYAQGYTATNIPIRMVPGVLAPEAYGIKTTAGDMLRFIAANMGMLDINERLQHAIAGTHAGYDRIGSMTQDLIWEQYDDRVGLKELREGNSDRMLLQANPATRLDPAAPPRDHVLIDKTGSTNGFSTYVAFIPAKKTGIVILANKRYPNDARVTAAYAILTRLDDDASKD
;
A
#
# COMPACT_ATOMS: atom_id res chain seq x y z
N MET A 1 12.97 -32.96 74.96
CA MET A 1 12.80 -33.80 73.78
C MET A 1 11.49 -33.40 73.07
N ARG A 2 11.53 -32.71 71.95
CA ARG A 2 10.34 -32.38 71.15
C ARG A 2 10.49 -33.09 69.81
N PRO A 3 9.47 -33.75 69.22
CA PRO A 3 9.58 -34.43 67.95
C PRO A 3 9.40 -33.45 66.76
N ILE A 4 10.27 -33.62 65.80
CA ILE A 4 10.25 -32.90 64.53
C ILE A 4 9.20 -33.52 63.57
N ARG A 5 8.16 -32.77 63.23
CA ARG A 5 7.20 -33.16 62.14
C ARG A 5 7.78 -32.82 60.79
N ARG A 6 8.04 -33.82 59.95
CA ARG A 6 8.38 -33.67 58.51
C ARG A 6 7.07 -33.50 57.74
N ALA A 7 6.93 -32.36 57.08
CA ALA A 7 5.87 -32.14 56.11
C ALA A 7 6.35 -32.64 54.73
N PHE A 8 5.61 -33.57 54.14
CA PHE A 8 5.78 -34.00 52.76
C PHE A 8 4.99 -33.02 51.88
N ALA A 9 5.70 -32.27 50.98
CA ALA A 9 5.08 -31.50 49.91
C ALA A 9 4.88 -32.40 48.69
N ILE A 10 3.62 -32.62 48.34
CA ILE A 10 3.26 -33.31 47.07
C ILE A 10 3.28 -32.26 45.96
N ALA A 11 4.25 -32.35 45.07
CA ALA A 11 4.27 -31.54 43.83
C ALA A 11 3.32 -32.18 42.81
N VAL A 12 2.21 -31.50 42.52
CA VAL A 12 1.32 -31.87 41.42
C VAL A 12 1.93 -31.34 40.12
N LEU A 13 2.44 -32.23 39.28
CA LEU A 13 2.92 -31.93 37.93
C LEU A 13 1.69 -31.81 37.02
N CYS A 14 1.27 -30.58 36.67
CA CYS A 14 0.32 -30.36 35.58
C CYS A 14 1.04 -30.57 34.26
N VAL A 15 0.88 -31.75 33.65
CA VAL A 15 1.25 -31.97 32.25
C VAL A 15 0.17 -31.34 31.39
N ALA A 16 0.48 -30.16 30.82
CA ALA A 16 -0.33 -29.57 29.76
C ALA A 16 -0.15 -30.43 28.50
N ALA A 17 -1.18 -31.19 28.15
CA ALA A 17 -1.22 -31.90 26.88
C ALA A 17 -1.33 -30.88 25.76
N LEU A 18 -0.21 -30.63 25.05
CA LEU A 18 -0.20 -29.97 23.75
C LEU A 18 -0.91 -30.92 22.78
N LEU A 19 -2.16 -30.61 22.44
CA LEU A 19 -2.86 -31.29 21.36
C LEU A 19 -2.12 -30.92 20.06
N PRO A 20 -1.80 -31.91 19.20
CA PRO A 20 -1.21 -31.60 17.89
C PRO A 20 -2.23 -30.79 17.09
N VAL A 21 -1.83 -29.61 16.62
CA VAL A 21 -2.60 -28.84 15.63
C VAL A 21 -2.65 -29.71 14.37
N ASP A 22 -3.87 -30.03 13.93
CA ASP A 22 -4.11 -30.95 12.82
C ASP A 22 -3.57 -30.32 11.51
N SER A 23 -2.37 -30.70 11.11
CA SER A 23 -1.69 -30.21 9.90
C SER A 23 -2.47 -30.55 8.61
N SER A 24 -3.41 -31.52 8.67
CA SER A 24 -4.27 -31.90 7.54
C SER A 24 -5.37 -30.87 7.27
N ALA A 25 -5.97 -30.27 8.29
CA ALA A 25 -7.01 -29.25 8.14
C ALA A 25 -6.44 -27.94 7.56
N ALA A 26 -5.24 -27.54 7.99
CA ALA A 26 -4.55 -26.38 7.44
C ALA A 26 -4.16 -26.59 5.95
N GLY A 27 -3.74 -27.80 5.57
CA GLY A 27 -3.45 -28.18 4.19
C GLY A 27 -4.69 -28.17 3.29
N ALA A 28 -5.82 -28.67 3.76
CA ALA A 28 -7.07 -28.67 3.03
C ALA A 28 -7.61 -27.25 2.79
N GLY A 29 -7.52 -26.36 3.79
CA GLY A 29 -7.86 -24.95 3.67
C GLY A 29 -7.02 -24.23 2.61
N LYS A 30 -5.70 -24.44 2.61
CA LYS A 30 -4.78 -23.87 1.63
C LYS A 30 -5.14 -24.30 0.20
N ALA A 31 -5.37 -25.59 -0.05
CA ALA A 31 -5.72 -26.12 -1.37
C ALA A 31 -7.08 -25.59 -1.86
N SER A 32 -8.05 -25.41 -0.97
CA SER A 32 -9.35 -24.82 -1.31
C SER A 32 -9.18 -23.36 -1.75
N ILE A 33 -8.41 -22.55 -0.99
CA ILE A 33 -8.12 -21.14 -1.32
C ILE A 33 -7.38 -21.07 -2.67
N GLU A 34 -6.35 -21.88 -2.88
CA GLU A 34 -5.60 -21.93 -4.14
C GLU A 34 -6.50 -22.18 -5.35
N THR A 35 -7.47 -23.08 -5.21
CA THR A 35 -8.38 -23.44 -6.30
C THR A 35 -9.21 -22.26 -6.78
N PHE A 36 -9.81 -21.48 -5.88
CA PHE A 36 -10.63 -20.34 -6.33
C PHE A 36 -9.79 -19.11 -6.67
N VAL A 37 -8.63 -18.89 -6.02
CA VAL A 37 -7.68 -17.85 -6.43
C VAL A 37 -7.20 -18.12 -7.86
N THR A 38 -6.78 -19.35 -8.15
CA THR A 38 -6.35 -19.75 -9.50
C THR A 38 -7.47 -19.56 -10.54
N ARG A 39 -8.71 -19.90 -10.19
CA ARG A 39 -9.88 -19.71 -11.07
C ARG A 39 -10.14 -18.22 -11.37
N ALA A 40 -9.87 -17.32 -10.45
CA ALA A 40 -10.03 -15.89 -10.67
C ALA A 40 -8.85 -15.27 -11.45
N ILE A 41 -7.63 -15.77 -11.23
CA ILE A 41 -6.39 -15.16 -11.75
C ILE A 41 -6.02 -15.64 -13.14
N ARG A 42 -6.11 -16.95 -13.44
CA ARG A 42 -5.69 -17.49 -14.74
C ARG A 42 -6.39 -16.84 -15.94
N PRO A 43 -7.72 -16.62 -15.94
CA PRO A 43 -8.38 -15.93 -17.05
C PRO A 43 -7.88 -14.50 -17.26
N VAL A 44 -7.48 -13.78 -16.20
CA VAL A 44 -6.88 -12.44 -16.29
C VAL A 44 -5.52 -12.52 -16.94
N MET A 45 -4.67 -13.46 -16.49
CA MET A 45 -3.34 -13.66 -17.07
C MET A 45 -3.43 -13.99 -18.57
N GLU A 46 -4.31 -14.90 -18.96
CA GLU A 46 -4.52 -15.32 -20.34
C GLU A 46 -5.05 -14.16 -21.21
N ARG A 47 -6.10 -13.48 -20.75
CA ARG A 47 -6.73 -12.38 -21.50
C ARG A 47 -5.78 -11.23 -21.78
N TYR A 48 -4.94 -10.86 -20.82
CA TYR A 48 -4.02 -9.72 -20.93
C TYR A 48 -2.58 -10.13 -21.23
N GLY A 49 -2.31 -11.42 -21.39
CA GLY A 49 -0.99 -11.95 -21.66
C GLY A 49 0.01 -11.57 -20.56
N VAL A 50 -0.39 -11.68 -19.29
CA VAL A 50 0.47 -11.38 -18.12
C VAL A 50 1.43 -12.55 -17.93
N PRO A 51 2.78 -12.36 -18.07
CA PRO A 51 3.72 -13.47 -17.98
C PRO A 51 3.85 -14.06 -16.58
N GLY A 52 3.81 -13.22 -15.55
CA GLY A 52 3.99 -13.62 -14.16
C GLY A 52 3.15 -12.80 -13.19
N MET A 53 2.69 -13.47 -12.15
CA MET A 53 1.86 -12.87 -11.10
C MET A 53 2.13 -13.55 -9.76
N ALA A 54 2.18 -12.76 -8.68
CA ALA A 54 2.13 -13.25 -7.32
C ALA A 54 0.86 -12.72 -6.63
N VAL A 55 0.12 -13.61 -5.96
CA VAL A 55 -1.10 -13.26 -5.23
C VAL A 55 -0.94 -13.63 -3.77
N GLY A 56 -0.96 -12.63 -2.90
CA GLY A 56 -0.93 -12.78 -1.45
C GLY A 56 -2.34 -12.66 -0.88
N ILE A 57 -2.69 -13.53 0.06
CA ILE A 57 -3.98 -13.56 0.76
C ILE A 57 -3.73 -13.55 2.27
N ILE A 58 -4.50 -12.74 2.98
CA ILE A 58 -4.69 -12.85 4.43
C ILE A 58 -6.15 -13.25 4.67
N VAL A 59 -6.38 -14.30 5.44
CA VAL A 59 -7.71 -14.72 5.87
C VAL A 59 -7.63 -15.40 7.23
N LYS A 60 -8.51 -15.03 8.16
CA LYS A 60 -8.54 -15.58 9.53
C LYS A 60 -7.16 -15.55 10.23
N GLY A 61 -6.35 -14.52 9.96
CA GLY A 61 -5.00 -14.37 10.52
C GLY A 61 -3.90 -15.22 9.87
N GLN A 62 -4.23 -16.03 8.87
CA GLN A 62 -3.27 -16.83 8.10
C GLN A 62 -2.89 -16.13 6.79
N THR A 63 -1.65 -16.29 6.35
CA THR A 63 -1.13 -15.73 5.11
C THR A 63 -0.81 -16.83 4.11
N TYR A 64 -1.18 -16.60 2.85
CA TYR A 64 -0.92 -17.51 1.73
C TYR A 64 -0.35 -16.72 0.56
N VAL A 65 0.62 -17.29 -0.16
CA VAL A 65 1.15 -16.73 -1.40
C VAL A 65 1.04 -17.78 -2.49
N TYR A 66 0.56 -17.37 -3.66
CA TYR A 66 0.40 -18.18 -4.86
C TYR A 66 1.12 -17.50 -6.01
N ASP A 67 2.09 -18.22 -6.58
CA ASP A 67 2.96 -17.73 -7.63
C ASP A 67 2.58 -18.36 -8.98
N TYR A 68 2.45 -17.53 -10.01
CA TYR A 68 1.99 -17.95 -11.34
C TYR A 68 2.95 -17.47 -12.42
N GLY A 69 3.23 -18.34 -13.39
CA GLY A 69 3.97 -18.01 -14.60
C GLY A 69 5.43 -17.66 -14.36
N VAL A 70 5.97 -16.72 -15.15
CA VAL A 70 7.40 -16.42 -15.21
C VAL A 70 7.73 -14.97 -14.86
N ALA A 71 8.80 -14.79 -14.08
CA ALA A 71 9.36 -13.48 -13.76
C ALA A 71 10.05 -12.82 -14.97
N SER A 72 10.44 -13.63 -15.99
CA SER A 72 11.03 -13.15 -17.23
C SER A 72 10.70 -14.13 -18.36
N THR A 73 10.13 -13.65 -19.46
CA THR A 73 9.87 -14.47 -20.65
C THR A 73 11.15 -14.82 -21.41
N ALA A 74 12.17 -13.97 -21.32
CA ALA A 74 13.45 -14.19 -21.99
C ALA A 74 14.24 -15.36 -21.38
N THR A 75 14.16 -15.52 -20.05
CA THR A 75 14.90 -16.56 -19.32
C THR A 75 14.05 -17.77 -18.93
N GLY A 76 12.72 -17.63 -19.00
CA GLY A 76 11.78 -18.64 -18.49
C GLY A 76 11.80 -18.80 -16.96
N ARG A 77 12.50 -17.92 -16.22
CA ARG A 77 12.59 -17.99 -14.77
C ARG A 77 11.20 -17.86 -14.14
N PRO A 78 10.78 -18.80 -13.27
CA PRO A 78 9.44 -18.76 -12.66
C PRO A 78 9.31 -17.60 -11.68
N VAL A 79 8.06 -17.18 -11.42
CA VAL A 79 7.72 -16.36 -10.24
C VAL A 79 7.88 -17.23 -9.00
N THR A 80 8.44 -16.66 -7.96
CA THR A 80 8.65 -17.31 -6.65
C THR A 80 8.37 -16.32 -5.52
N SER A 81 8.32 -16.81 -4.29
CA SER A 81 8.15 -15.97 -3.11
C SER A 81 9.22 -14.88 -2.94
N SER A 82 10.39 -15.03 -3.59
CA SER A 82 11.48 -14.02 -3.60
C SER A 82 11.36 -13.04 -4.77
N THR A 83 10.41 -13.21 -5.68
CA THR A 83 10.30 -12.34 -6.86
C THR A 83 9.91 -10.92 -6.45
N LEU A 84 10.72 -9.96 -6.89
CA LEU A 84 10.50 -8.52 -6.66
C LEU A 84 9.68 -7.91 -7.80
N PHE A 85 8.64 -7.18 -7.45
CA PHE A 85 7.77 -6.45 -8.37
C PHE A 85 7.80 -4.96 -8.05
N GLU A 86 7.75 -4.11 -9.07
CA GLU A 86 7.46 -2.69 -8.89
C GLU A 86 5.99 -2.52 -8.48
N ILE A 87 5.74 -1.83 -7.38
CA ILE A 87 4.36 -1.65 -6.88
C ILE A 87 3.74 -0.31 -7.31
N GLY A 88 4.49 0.53 -8.04
CA GLY A 88 3.99 1.79 -8.56
C GLY A 88 3.32 2.63 -7.47
N SER A 89 2.13 3.14 -7.73
CA SER A 89 1.43 4.06 -6.80
C SER A 89 1.02 3.47 -5.46
N VAL A 90 1.13 2.17 -5.24
CA VAL A 90 1.02 1.60 -3.87
C VAL A 90 2.15 2.10 -2.98
N SER A 91 3.30 2.52 -3.55
CA SER A 91 4.39 3.18 -2.80
C SER A 91 3.93 4.42 -2.02
N LYS A 92 2.91 5.12 -2.50
CA LYS A 92 2.36 6.32 -1.84
C LYS A 92 1.81 6.04 -0.44
N THR A 93 1.31 4.83 -0.20
CA THR A 93 0.78 4.44 1.12
C THR A 93 1.90 4.35 2.16
N PHE A 94 3.09 3.97 1.74
CA PHE A 94 4.29 4.00 2.58
C PHE A 94 4.73 5.44 2.86
N THR A 95 4.67 6.31 1.86
CA THR A 95 4.97 7.75 2.04
C THR A 95 3.97 8.40 3.01
N ALA A 96 2.68 8.08 2.89
CA ALA A 96 1.65 8.49 3.84
C ALA A 96 1.96 7.99 5.26
N THR A 97 2.40 6.74 5.40
CA THR A 97 2.82 6.16 6.68
C THR A 97 4.02 6.90 7.28
N LEU A 98 5.03 7.24 6.47
CA LEU A 98 6.19 8.00 6.95
C LEU A 98 5.81 9.45 7.35
N ALA A 99 4.92 10.11 6.60
CA ALA A 99 4.41 11.43 6.96
C ALA A 99 3.57 11.37 8.25
N ALA A 100 2.72 10.34 8.41
CA ALA A 100 2.00 10.11 9.65
C ALA A 100 2.94 9.79 10.83
N TYR A 101 4.06 9.10 10.58
CA TYR A 101 5.11 8.86 11.59
C TYR A 101 5.79 10.16 12.02
N ALA A 102 6.08 11.06 11.08
CA ALA A 102 6.60 12.40 11.39
C ALA A 102 5.59 13.20 12.23
N ARG A 103 4.31 13.18 11.85
CA ARG A 103 3.21 13.81 12.59
C ARG A 103 3.07 13.26 14.01
N THR A 104 3.07 11.94 14.19
CA THR A 104 2.98 11.31 15.52
C THR A 104 4.12 11.72 16.44
N GLY A 105 5.28 12.04 15.87
CA GLY A 105 6.44 12.61 16.60
C GLY A 105 6.39 14.12 16.77
N GLY A 106 5.35 14.81 16.34
CA GLY A 106 5.24 16.27 16.45
C GLY A 106 6.12 17.05 15.49
N ALA A 107 6.70 16.41 14.46
CA ALA A 107 7.62 17.07 13.52
C ALA A 107 6.88 17.89 12.44
N LEU A 108 5.59 17.58 12.18
CA LEU A 108 4.70 18.31 11.27
C LEU A 108 3.24 18.15 11.70
N SER A 109 2.37 19.04 11.20
CA SER A 109 0.91 18.91 11.24
C SER A 109 0.36 18.83 9.81
N LEU A 110 -0.70 18.03 9.59
CA LEU A 110 -1.37 18.00 8.28
C LEU A 110 -2.05 19.36 7.93
N SER A 111 -2.29 20.21 8.93
CA SER A 111 -2.80 21.58 8.74
C SER A 111 -1.71 22.61 8.39
N ASP A 112 -0.43 22.26 8.49
CA ASP A 112 0.65 23.17 8.09
C ASP A 112 0.55 23.45 6.60
N MET A 113 0.88 24.68 6.18
CA MET A 113 0.98 25.02 4.77
C MET A 113 2.31 24.53 4.19
N ALA A 114 2.29 24.03 2.97
CA ALA A 114 3.49 23.50 2.34
C ALA A 114 4.64 24.52 2.25
N SER A 115 4.33 25.81 2.07
CA SER A 115 5.30 26.91 2.07
C SER A 115 5.98 27.17 3.42
N GLU A 116 5.40 26.71 4.52
CA GLU A 116 6.04 26.80 5.84
C GLU A 116 7.28 25.90 5.91
N HIS A 117 7.21 24.74 5.26
CA HIS A 117 8.29 23.75 5.19
C HIS A 117 9.19 23.94 3.97
N LEU A 118 8.62 24.33 2.81
CA LEU A 118 9.34 24.60 1.57
C LEU A 118 9.50 26.12 1.38
N ARG A 119 10.45 26.71 2.07
CA ARG A 119 10.62 28.19 2.14
C ARG A 119 10.80 28.87 0.78
N SER A 120 11.33 28.16 -0.22
CA SER A 120 11.44 28.64 -1.60
C SER A 120 10.09 28.89 -2.28
N LEU A 121 9.00 28.32 -1.73
CA LEU A 121 7.64 28.46 -2.26
C LEU A 121 6.78 29.50 -1.54
N ARG A 122 7.34 30.24 -0.57
CA ARG A 122 6.64 31.35 0.09
C ARG A 122 6.26 32.44 -0.89
N GLY A 123 5.06 33.00 -0.75
CA GLY A 123 4.50 33.98 -1.68
C GLY A 123 3.99 33.36 -2.99
N SER A 124 3.81 32.04 -3.05
CA SER A 124 3.23 31.34 -4.19
C SER A 124 1.88 30.70 -3.78
N SER A 125 1.26 29.94 -4.68
CA SER A 125 0.03 29.16 -4.39
C SER A 125 0.18 28.18 -3.25
N PHE A 126 1.39 27.83 -2.83
CA PHE A 126 1.67 26.91 -1.73
C PHE A 126 1.45 27.52 -0.34
N ASP A 127 1.18 28.83 -0.25
CA ASP A 127 0.70 29.46 0.99
C ASP A 127 -0.74 29.07 1.33
N GLU A 128 -1.47 28.45 0.36
CA GLU A 128 -2.85 27.99 0.50
C GLU A 128 -2.99 26.46 0.37
N VAL A 129 -1.89 25.73 0.10
CA VAL A 129 -1.88 24.27 -0.02
C VAL A 129 -1.40 23.67 1.30
N SER A 130 -2.27 22.96 2.01
CA SER A 130 -1.91 22.26 3.24
C SER A 130 -1.19 20.93 2.97
N LEU A 131 -0.48 20.40 3.98
CA LEU A 131 0.10 19.05 3.89
C LEU A 131 -0.99 17.99 3.74
N LEU A 132 -2.19 18.24 4.28
CA LEU A 132 -3.36 17.39 4.05
C LEU A 132 -3.73 17.35 2.57
N ASP A 133 -3.80 18.50 1.90
CA ASP A 133 -4.15 18.56 0.47
C ASP A 133 -3.12 17.82 -0.40
N LEU A 134 -1.82 17.84 -0.01
CA LEU A 134 -0.80 17.03 -0.67
C LEU A 134 -1.05 15.53 -0.49
N GLY A 135 -1.43 15.10 0.72
CA GLY A 135 -1.63 13.70 1.10
C GLY A 135 -2.99 13.11 0.72
N THR A 136 -3.95 13.93 0.27
CA THR A 136 -5.29 13.49 -0.14
C THR A 136 -5.59 13.76 -1.60
N HIS A 137 -4.59 14.18 -2.40
CA HIS A 137 -4.75 14.57 -3.80
C HIS A 137 -5.68 15.78 -4.02
N MET A 138 -5.78 16.67 -3.03
CA MET A 138 -6.66 17.84 -3.05
C MET A 138 -5.93 19.15 -3.35
N SER A 139 -4.62 19.08 -3.65
CA SER A 139 -3.79 20.26 -3.92
C SER A 139 -4.02 20.88 -5.31
N GLY A 140 -4.61 20.12 -6.24
CA GLY A 140 -4.74 20.52 -7.65
C GLY A 140 -3.46 20.38 -8.49
N LEU A 141 -2.37 19.86 -7.90
CA LEU A 141 -1.10 19.62 -8.61
C LEU A 141 -1.27 18.58 -9.74
N PRO A 142 -0.51 18.70 -10.85
CA PRO A 142 -0.59 17.75 -11.96
C PRO A 142 -0.17 16.34 -11.55
N LEU A 143 -0.57 15.34 -12.36
CA LEU A 143 -0.29 13.94 -12.13
C LEU A 143 1.21 13.64 -12.07
N GLN A 144 1.99 14.18 -13.00
CA GLN A 144 3.42 13.90 -13.17
C GLN A 144 4.27 15.15 -13.06
N VAL A 145 5.51 14.97 -12.62
CA VAL A 145 6.57 15.96 -12.83
C VAL A 145 6.76 16.15 -14.33
N PRO A 146 6.80 17.39 -14.88
CA PRO A 146 7.11 17.60 -16.28
C PRO A 146 8.45 16.98 -16.70
N ASP A 147 8.52 16.40 -17.90
CA ASP A 147 9.69 15.61 -18.37
C ASP A 147 11.00 16.39 -18.43
N ASN A 148 10.92 17.72 -18.60
CA ASN A 148 12.09 18.60 -18.62
C ASN A 148 12.67 18.92 -17.24
N ILE A 149 12.02 18.48 -16.15
CA ILE A 149 12.49 18.67 -14.78
C ILE A 149 13.26 17.42 -14.34
N THR A 150 14.56 17.59 -14.11
CA THR A 150 15.48 16.50 -13.83
C THR A 150 16.11 16.55 -12.44
N ASN A 151 15.83 17.61 -11.65
CA ASN A 151 16.33 17.78 -10.29
C ASN A 151 15.40 18.66 -9.43
N ASN A 152 15.65 18.64 -8.12
CA ASN A 152 14.82 19.37 -7.16
C ASN A 152 14.86 20.89 -7.31
N ALA A 153 15.95 21.47 -7.80
CA ALA A 153 16.05 22.92 -8.02
C ALA A 153 15.09 23.38 -9.14
N GLN A 154 15.08 22.66 -10.26
CA GLN A 154 14.14 22.88 -11.35
C GLN A 154 12.69 22.62 -10.92
N LEU A 155 12.47 21.60 -10.07
CA LEU A 155 11.14 21.34 -9.51
C LEU A 155 10.65 22.52 -8.68
N MET A 156 11.47 23.08 -7.79
CA MET A 156 11.08 24.24 -6.96
C MET A 156 10.82 25.50 -7.82
N GLU A 157 11.59 25.72 -8.87
CA GLU A 157 11.36 26.83 -9.82
C GLU A 157 10.00 26.68 -10.53
N TYR A 158 9.70 25.48 -11.04
CA TYR A 158 8.41 25.17 -11.65
C TYR A 158 7.25 25.41 -10.67
N LEU A 159 7.34 24.87 -9.46
CA LEU A 159 6.30 24.97 -8.45
C LEU A 159 6.07 26.41 -7.98
N ARG A 160 7.10 27.24 -7.95
CA ARG A 160 6.98 28.66 -7.59
C ARG A 160 6.05 29.45 -8.53
N SER A 161 6.05 29.10 -9.80
CA SER A 161 5.21 29.74 -10.83
C SER A 161 3.86 29.04 -11.04
N TRP A 162 3.70 27.81 -10.52
CA TRP A 162 2.50 27.02 -10.70
C TRP A 162 1.27 27.65 -10.04
N LYS A 163 0.13 27.55 -10.73
CA LYS A 163 -1.17 27.99 -10.23
C LYS A 163 -2.17 26.85 -10.31
N PRO A 164 -2.97 26.61 -9.27
CA PRO A 164 -4.03 25.61 -9.31
C PRO A 164 -5.17 26.05 -10.23
N GLU A 165 -5.76 25.09 -10.94
CA GLU A 165 -6.98 25.30 -11.73
C GLU A 165 -8.21 25.42 -10.84
N HIS A 166 -8.21 24.71 -9.71
CA HIS A 166 -9.25 24.73 -8.69
C HIS A 166 -8.64 25.08 -7.33
N ALA A 167 -9.42 25.71 -6.47
CA ALA A 167 -8.97 25.99 -5.10
C ALA A 167 -8.58 24.69 -4.38
N PRO A 168 -7.47 24.68 -3.62
CA PRO A 168 -7.08 23.51 -2.81
C PRO A 168 -8.25 23.04 -1.92
N GLY A 169 -8.39 21.75 -1.74
CA GLY A 169 -9.47 21.16 -0.94
C GLY A 169 -10.82 21.00 -1.64
N THR A 170 -10.98 21.40 -2.92
CA THR A 170 -12.30 21.37 -3.61
C THR A 170 -12.43 20.25 -4.64
N TYR A 171 -11.33 19.86 -5.29
CA TYR A 171 -11.32 18.80 -6.29
C TYR A 171 -10.19 17.83 -6.01
N ARG A 172 -10.51 16.53 -6.09
CA ARG A 172 -9.49 15.49 -6.11
C ARG A 172 -8.83 15.42 -7.47
N THR A 173 -7.57 15.85 -7.54
CA THR A 173 -6.71 15.75 -8.71
C THR A 173 -5.53 14.86 -8.36
N TYR A 174 -5.54 13.62 -8.84
CA TYR A 174 -4.52 12.62 -8.47
C TYR A 174 -3.12 13.09 -8.88
N SER A 175 -2.19 13.13 -7.93
CA SER A 175 -0.89 13.76 -8.14
C SER A 175 0.26 12.97 -7.52
N ASN A 176 1.26 12.65 -8.35
CA ASN A 176 2.57 12.18 -7.90
C ASN A 176 3.37 13.32 -7.26
N LEU A 177 3.19 14.57 -7.76
CA LEU A 177 3.86 15.73 -7.19
C LEU A 177 3.39 15.99 -5.76
N GLY A 178 2.07 15.94 -5.52
CA GLY A 178 1.51 16.23 -4.20
C GLY A 178 2.09 15.32 -3.13
N ILE A 179 1.95 14.01 -3.31
CA ILE A 179 2.49 13.05 -2.34
C ILE A 179 4.03 13.06 -2.30
N GLY A 180 4.68 13.32 -3.44
CA GLY A 180 6.13 13.46 -3.50
C GLY A 180 6.63 14.61 -2.63
N LEU A 181 5.96 15.77 -2.69
CA LEU A 181 6.27 16.91 -1.83
C LEU A 181 5.99 16.62 -0.35
N LEU A 182 4.89 15.91 -0.04
CA LEU A 182 4.63 15.48 1.34
C LEU A 182 5.74 14.57 1.88
N GLY A 183 6.22 13.63 1.06
CA GLY A 183 7.35 12.76 1.43
C GLY A 183 8.64 13.54 1.64
N MET A 184 8.96 14.48 0.75
CA MET A 184 10.11 15.38 0.88
C MET A 184 10.03 16.22 2.17
N ILE A 185 8.87 16.79 2.48
CA ILE A 185 8.64 17.57 3.71
C ILE A 185 8.79 16.68 4.93
N ALA A 186 8.17 15.50 4.95
CA ALA A 186 8.28 14.56 6.06
C ALA A 186 9.74 14.16 6.34
N ALA A 187 10.51 13.88 5.30
CA ALA A 187 11.94 13.57 5.45
C ALA A 187 12.75 14.77 5.98
N SER A 188 12.49 15.95 5.43
CA SER A 188 13.15 17.19 5.87
C SER A 188 12.86 17.53 7.34
N THR A 189 11.62 17.37 7.80
CA THR A 189 11.23 17.63 9.19
C THR A 189 11.84 16.63 10.19
N MET A 190 12.16 15.42 9.71
CA MET A 190 12.88 14.40 10.48
C MET A 190 14.42 14.46 10.28
N HIS A 191 14.93 15.47 9.56
CA HIS A 191 16.36 15.71 9.32
C HIS A 191 17.10 14.53 8.67
N GLY A 192 16.46 13.83 7.73
CA GLY A 192 17.03 12.67 7.06
C GLY A 192 16.72 12.58 5.57
N ASP A 193 17.40 11.63 4.92
CA ASP A 193 17.08 11.21 3.55
C ASP A 193 15.79 10.38 3.55
N PHE A 194 14.93 10.60 2.55
CA PHE A 194 13.62 9.92 2.48
C PHE A 194 13.76 8.40 2.43
N ALA A 195 14.65 7.88 1.57
CA ALA A 195 14.81 6.44 1.42
C ALA A 195 15.42 5.80 2.68
N ALA A 196 16.39 6.47 3.30
CA ALA A 196 16.98 6.02 4.56
C ALA A 196 15.96 6.00 5.70
N LEU A 197 15.15 7.06 5.85
CA LEU A 197 14.09 7.11 6.86
C LEU A 197 13.01 6.06 6.61
N MET A 198 12.62 5.84 5.37
CA MET A 198 11.65 4.79 5.00
C MET A 198 12.20 3.41 5.37
N GLN A 199 13.46 3.13 5.02
CA GLN A 199 14.12 1.87 5.36
C GLN A 199 14.15 1.64 6.88
N ASP A 200 14.56 2.65 7.64
CA ASP A 200 14.80 2.53 9.08
C ASP A 200 13.48 2.52 9.89
N ARG A 201 12.54 3.41 9.57
CA ARG A 201 11.32 3.61 10.36
C ARG A 201 10.15 2.74 9.93
N VAL A 202 10.06 2.40 8.63
CA VAL A 202 8.91 1.68 8.08
C VAL A 202 9.28 0.25 7.68
N PHE A 203 10.21 0.05 6.74
CA PHE A 203 10.52 -1.31 6.27
C PHE A 203 11.10 -2.18 7.39
N SER A 204 12.12 -1.70 8.09
CA SER A 204 12.71 -2.44 9.22
C SER A 204 11.72 -2.61 10.38
N GLY A 205 10.94 -1.57 10.69
CA GLY A 205 9.91 -1.62 11.73
C GLY A 205 8.81 -2.65 11.46
N LEU A 206 8.53 -2.92 10.18
CA LEU A 206 7.58 -3.95 9.74
C LEU A 206 8.24 -5.30 9.45
N GLY A 207 9.57 -5.40 9.48
CA GLY A 207 10.32 -6.59 9.10
C GLY A 207 10.21 -6.93 7.62
N MET A 208 10.09 -5.92 6.74
CA MET A 208 10.05 -6.04 5.28
C MET A 208 11.49 -6.11 4.75
N GLN A 209 12.03 -7.30 4.65
CA GLN A 209 13.46 -7.52 4.35
C GLN A 209 13.77 -7.51 2.85
N HIS A 210 12.76 -7.66 1.99
CA HIS A 210 12.89 -7.68 0.54
C HIS A 210 12.11 -6.53 -0.12
N THR A 211 12.32 -5.32 0.42
CA THR A 211 11.65 -4.11 -0.05
C THR A 211 12.67 -3.01 -0.28
N TYR A 212 12.72 -2.45 -1.50
CA TYR A 212 13.82 -1.61 -1.96
C TYR A 212 13.33 -0.43 -2.81
N PHE A 213 14.03 0.71 -2.74
CA PHE A 213 13.98 1.76 -3.77
C PHE A 213 14.96 1.45 -4.92
N GLY A 214 16.17 1.04 -4.60
CA GLY A 214 17.16 0.49 -5.52
C GLY A 214 17.40 -0.96 -5.19
N VAL A 215 17.10 -1.88 -6.13
CA VAL A 215 17.36 -3.31 -5.93
C VAL A 215 18.86 -3.54 -5.88
N PRO A 216 19.42 -4.12 -4.80
CA PRO A 216 20.85 -4.42 -4.72
C PRO A 216 21.24 -5.48 -5.74
N GLU A 217 22.50 -5.48 -6.18
CA GLU A 217 22.99 -6.43 -7.20
C GLU A 217 22.79 -7.90 -6.80
N THR A 218 22.90 -8.21 -5.52
CA THR A 218 22.64 -9.54 -4.97
C THR A 218 21.19 -10.01 -5.15
N GLU A 219 20.25 -9.09 -5.37
CA GLU A 219 18.82 -9.35 -5.55
C GLU A 219 18.34 -9.16 -6.99
N TRP A 220 19.25 -8.81 -7.94
CA TRP A 220 18.88 -8.57 -9.34
C TRP A 220 18.24 -9.79 -10.01
N ASP A 221 18.65 -10.99 -9.64
CA ASP A 221 18.04 -12.22 -10.13
C ASP A 221 16.59 -12.40 -9.63
N ASN A 222 16.22 -11.82 -8.51
CA ASN A 222 14.87 -11.83 -8.00
C ASN A 222 13.99 -10.74 -8.62
N TYR A 223 14.59 -9.71 -9.23
CA TYR A 223 13.83 -8.62 -9.83
C TYR A 223 13.19 -9.04 -11.15
N ALA A 224 11.88 -9.12 -11.19
CA ALA A 224 11.11 -9.48 -12.37
C ALA A 224 11.38 -8.54 -13.54
N GLN A 225 11.33 -9.05 -14.76
CA GLN A 225 11.23 -8.22 -15.96
C GLN A 225 9.79 -7.79 -16.13
N GLY A 226 9.58 -6.47 -16.18
CA GLY A 226 8.27 -5.88 -16.48
C GLY A 226 8.00 -5.81 -17.97
N TYR A 227 6.72 -5.74 -18.36
CA TYR A 227 6.28 -5.66 -19.75
C TYR A 227 5.21 -4.59 -19.93
N THR A 228 5.34 -3.76 -20.96
CA THR A 228 4.28 -2.82 -21.36
C THR A 228 3.02 -3.57 -21.79
N ALA A 229 1.91 -2.86 -21.97
CA ALA A 229 0.69 -3.44 -22.52
C ALA A 229 0.92 -4.13 -23.88
N THR A 230 1.93 -3.68 -24.66
CA THR A 230 2.32 -4.22 -25.97
C THR A 230 3.48 -5.22 -25.90
N ASN A 231 3.80 -5.76 -24.71
CA ASN A 231 4.83 -6.75 -24.45
C ASN A 231 6.30 -6.27 -24.62
N ILE A 232 6.54 -4.98 -24.62
CA ILE A 232 7.93 -4.45 -24.65
C ILE A 232 8.52 -4.59 -23.25
N PRO A 233 9.70 -5.25 -23.09
CA PRO A 233 10.37 -5.34 -21.79
C PRO A 233 10.76 -3.95 -21.29
N ILE A 234 10.40 -3.65 -20.03
CA ILE A 234 10.70 -2.36 -19.41
C ILE A 234 10.81 -2.54 -17.89
N ARG A 235 11.68 -1.78 -17.27
CA ARG A 235 11.74 -1.51 -15.83
C ARG A 235 11.70 -0.01 -15.61
N MET A 236 11.23 0.42 -14.46
CA MET A 236 11.12 1.83 -14.12
C MET A 236 12.51 2.48 -14.07
N VAL A 237 12.63 3.62 -14.74
CA VAL A 237 13.75 4.55 -14.55
C VAL A 237 13.29 5.61 -13.55
N PRO A 238 13.95 5.77 -12.40
CA PRO A 238 13.56 6.75 -11.39
C PRO A 238 13.70 8.19 -11.92
N GLY A 239 12.63 8.97 -11.81
CA GLY A 239 12.62 10.42 -12.02
C GLY A 239 12.62 11.17 -10.70
N VAL A 240 12.47 12.50 -10.76
CA VAL A 240 12.32 13.37 -9.60
C VAL A 240 11.07 12.94 -8.81
N LEU A 241 11.18 12.84 -7.48
CA LEU A 241 10.15 12.33 -6.56
C LEU A 241 9.74 10.86 -6.78
N ALA A 242 10.50 10.08 -7.54
CA ALA A 242 10.19 8.67 -7.74
C ALA A 242 10.17 7.85 -6.44
N PRO A 243 11.13 7.99 -5.52
CA PRO A 243 11.09 7.27 -4.24
C PRO A 243 9.78 7.54 -3.47
N GLU A 244 9.38 8.80 -3.38
CA GLU A 244 8.22 9.24 -2.61
C GLU A 244 6.89 8.85 -3.27
N ALA A 245 6.84 8.72 -4.58
CA ALA A 245 5.58 8.58 -5.31
C ALA A 245 5.27 7.19 -5.85
N TYR A 246 6.30 6.41 -6.30
CA TYR A 246 6.06 5.14 -7.01
C TYR A 246 7.26 4.19 -7.05
N GLY A 247 8.34 4.46 -6.29
CA GLY A 247 9.66 3.87 -6.48
C GLY A 247 9.92 2.51 -5.84
N ILE A 248 8.99 1.95 -5.07
CA ILE A 248 9.22 0.72 -4.28
C ILE A 248 9.15 -0.53 -5.16
N LYS A 249 10.08 -1.48 -4.92
CA LYS A 249 10.09 -2.86 -5.40
C LYS A 249 10.03 -3.78 -4.18
N THR A 250 9.16 -4.79 -4.23
CA THR A 250 8.91 -5.65 -3.06
C THR A 250 8.35 -7.01 -3.47
N THR A 251 8.29 -7.94 -2.53
CA THR A 251 7.68 -9.25 -2.68
C THR A 251 6.21 -9.26 -2.21
N ALA A 252 5.46 -10.29 -2.59
CA ALA A 252 4.11 -10.50 -2.07
C ALA A 252 4.11 -10.74 -0.55
N GLY A 253 5.13 -11.42 -0.03
CA GLY A 253 5.31 -11.68 1.41
C GLY A 253 5.46 -10.38 2.22
N ASP A 254 6.33 -9.48 1.78
CA ASP A 254 6.53 -8.19 2.45
C ASP A 254 5.26 -7.31 2.35
N MET A 255 4.57 -7.33 1.21
CA MET A 255 3.29 -6.62 1.07
C MET A 255 2.21 -7.17 2.01
N LEU A 256 2.16 -8.49 2.24
CA LEU A 256 1.24 -9.07 3.23
C LEU A 256 1.57 -8.60 4.65
N ARG A 257 2.85 -8.44 5.00
CA ARG A 257 3.24 -7.84 6.29
C ARG A 257 2.73 -6.41 6.42
N PHE A 258 2.89 -5.59 5.37
CA PHE A 258 2.37 -4.23 5.35
C PHE A 258 0.84 -4.19 5.54
N ILE A 259 0.09 -5.04 4.82
CA ILE A 259 -1.37 -5.13 4.99
C ILE A 259 -1.75 -5.63 6.37
N ALA A 260 -1.05 -6.63 6.91
CA ALA A 260 -1.28 -7.13 8.26
C ALA A 260 -1.08 -6.02 9.31
N ALA A 261 -0.05 -5.17 9.16
CA ALA A 261 0.15 -3.99 10.00
C ALA A 261 -0.99 -2.98 9.88
N ASN A 262 -1.50 -2.73 8.66
CA ASN A 262 -2.64 -1.84 8.41
C ASN A 262 -3.95 -2.38 9.02
N MET A 263 -4.06 -3.67 9.26
CA MET A 263 -5.18 -4.30 9.99
C MET A 263 -4.92 -4.49 11.50
N GLY A 264 -3.83 -3.92 12.05
CA GLY A 264 -3.49 -4.06 13.46
C GLY A 264 -3.13 -5.48 13.90
N MET A 265 -2.64 -6.32 12.97
CA MET A 265 -2.37 -7.75 13.23
C MET A 265 -0.91 -8.03 13.63
N LEU A 266 -0.03 -7.03 13.60
CA LEU A 266 1.38 -7.18 13.95
C LEU A 266 1.67 -6.48 15.28
N ASP A 267 2.51 -7.13 16.07
CA ASP A 267 3.14 -6.50 17.25
C ASP A 267 4.35 -5.69 16.77
N ILE A 268 4.17 -4.39 16.66
CA ILE A 268 5.17 -3.43 16.15
C ILE A 268 5.28 -2.25 17.11
N ASN A 269 6.31 -1.42 16.92
CA ASN A 269 6.50 -0.21 17.71
C ASN A 269 5.23 0.67 17.72
N GLU A 270 4.80 1.12 18.90
CA GLU A 270 3.56 1.87 19.13
C GLU A 270 3.44 3.12 18.26
N ARG A 271 4.54 3.87 18.09
CA ARG A 271 4.55 5.05 17.22
C ARG A 271 4.27 4.70 15.76
N LEU A 272 4.85 3.60 15.26
CA LEU A 272 4.59 3.14 13.89
C LEU A 272 3.14 2.64 13.75
N GLN A 273 2.62 1.94 14.75
CA GLN A 273 1.23 1.49 14.77
C GLN A 273 0.25 2.67 14.74
N HIS A 274 0.48 3.70 15.57
CA HIS A 274 -0.33 4.93 15.55
C HIS A 274 -0.21 5.68 14.22
N ALA A 275 0.97 5.71 13.62
CA ALA A 275 1.17 6.31 12.31
C ALA A 275 0.35 5.61 11.23
N ILE A 276 0.41 4.27 11.18
CA ILE A 276 -0.36 3.46 10.23
C ILE A 276 -1.86 3.68 10.43
N ALA A 277 -2.37 3.56 11.66
CA ALA A 277 -3.77 3.79 11.97
C ALA A 277 -4.23 5.22 11.58
N GLY A 278 -3.36 6.21 11.78
CA GLY A 278 -3.61 7.60 11.40
C GLY A 278 -3.74 7.83 9.90
N THR A 279 -3.28 6.91 9.05
CA THR A 279 -3.47 7.00 7.59
C THR A 279 -4.88 6.62 7.14
N HIS A 280 -5.69 5.98 8.00
CA HIS A 280 -7.05 5.52 7.71
C HIS A 280 -8.14 6.52 8.15
N ALA A 281 -7.79 7.71 8.63
CA ALA A 281 -8.77 8.77 8.87
C ALA A 281 -9.31 9.27 7.52
N GLY A 282 -10.64 9.39 7.41
CA GLY A 282 -11.30 9.86 6.19
C GLY A 282 -11.35 11.39 6.16
N TYR A 283 -10.86 11.98 5.08
CA TYR A 283 -10.75 13.44 4.96
C TYR A 283 -11.69 14.06 3.92
N ASP A 284 -11.91 13.35 2.80
CA ASP A 284 -12.72 13.90 1.71
C ASP A 284 -13.64 12.82 1.13
N ARG A 285 -14.84 13.23 0.66
CA ARG A 285 -15.79 12.36 -0.01
C ARG A 285 -15.82 12.64 -1.50
N ILE A 286 -15.63 11.58 -2.31
CA ILE A 286 -15.70 11.65 -3.76
C ILE A 286 -16.67 10.53 -4.23
N GLY A 287 -17.94 10.87 -4.49
CA GLY A 287 -18.98 9.87 -4.75
C GLY A 287 -19.11 8.88 -3.59
N SER A 288 -18.98 7.59 -3.86
CA SER A 288 -19.00 6.52 -2.85
C SER A 288 -17.67 6.32 -2.11
N MET A 289 -16.57 6.85 -2.65
CA MET A 289 -15.24 6.74 -2.08
C MET A 289 -15.02 7.79 -0.99
N THR A 290 -14.37 7.40 0.10
CA THR A 290 -13.73 8.32 1.06
C THR A 290 -12.24 8.32 0.81
N GLN A 291 -11.65 9.49 0.63
CA GLN A 291 -10.20 9.66 0.52
C GLN A 291 -9.63 9.78 1.92
N ASP A 292 -8.83 8.80 2.31
CA ASP A 292 -7.99 8.84 3.50
C ASP A 292 -6.63 9.46 3.16
N LEU A 293 -5.63 9.35 4.01
CA LEU A 293 -4.28 9.77 3.67
C LEU A 293 -3.70 8.75 2.66
N ILE A 294 -3.90 9.04 1.35
CA ILE A 294 -3.58 8.20 0.18
C ILE A 294 -4.50 6.98 0.00
N TRP A 295 -4.89 6.28 1.06
CA TRP A 295 -5.79 5.15 0.93
C TRP A 295 -7.17 5.58 0.40
N GLU A 296 -7.84 4.67 -0.30
CA GLU A 296 -9.19 4.82 -0.82
C GLU A 296 -10.11 3.88 -0.03
N GLN A 297 -11.14 4.44 0.62
CA GLN A 297 -11.97 3.72 1.58
C GLN A 297 -13.43 3.66 1.11
N TYR A 298 -14.06 2.51 1.30
CA TYR A 298 -15.47 2.24 1.01
C TYR A 298 -16.12 1.50 2.17
N ASP A 299 -17.46 1.44 2.21
CA ASP A 299 -18.18 0.51 3.09
C ASP A 299 -17.73 -0.94 2.80
N ASP A 300 -17.67 -1.82 3.81
CA ASP A 300 -17.21 -3.21 3.63
C ASP A 300 -18.15 -4.09 2.79
N ARG A 301 -19.35 -3.57 2.48
CA ARG A 301 -20.35 -4.16 1.58
C ARG A 301 -20.43 -3.44 0.23
N VAL A 302 -19.42 -2.66 -0.13
CA VAL A 302 -19.35 -1.96 -1.41
C VAL A 302 -19.55 -2.94 -2.57
N GLY A 303 -20.37 -2.55 -3.56
CA GLY A 303 -20.56 -3.31 -4.78
C GLY A 303 -19.37 -3.20 -5.74
N LEU A 304 -19.19 -4.21 -6.61
CA LEU A 304 -18.11 -4.20 -7.60
C LEU A 304 -18.16 -2.97 -8.51
N LYS A 305 -19.35 -2.47 -8.83
CA LYS A 305 -19.53 -1.31 -9.70
C LYS A 305 -18.89 -0.06 -9.08
N GLU A 306 -19.23 0.24 -7.83
CA GLU A 306 -18.72 1.40 -7.10
C GLU A 306 -17.21 1.31 -6.88
N LEU A 307 -16.70 0.10 -6.59
CA LEU A 307 -15.27 -0.13 -6.41
C LEU A 307 -14.49 0.10 -7.73
N ARG A 308 -15.04 -0.33 -8.88
CA ARG A 308 -14.47 -0.08 -10.20
C ARG A 308 -14.52 1.40 -10.58
N GLU A 309 -15.60 2.11 -10.23
CA GLU A 309 -15.72 3.55 -10.48
C GLU A 309 -14.64 4.32 -9.72
N GLY A 310 -14.40 4.03 -8.45
CA GLY A 310 -13.36 4.67 -7.65
C GLY A 310 -11.93 4.37 -8.14
N ASN A 311 -11.72 3.19 -8.75
CA ASN A 311 -10.42 2.78 -9.32
C ASN A 311 -10.30 3.05 -10.84
N SER A 312 -11.19 3.87 -11.42
CA SER A 312 -11.25 4.13 -12.86
C SER A 312 -10.18 5.11 -13.34
N ASP A 313 -9.93 5.09 -14.65
CA ASP A 313 -9.04 6.08 -15.30
C ASP A 313 -9.57 7.51 -15.13
N ARG A 314 -10.87 7.72 -15.00
CA ARG A 314 -11.44 9.02 -14.69
C ARG A 314 -10.93 9.54 -13.34
N MET A 315 -10.93 8.69 -12.31
CA MET A 315 -10.45 9.05 -10.97
C MET A 315 -8.94 9.34 -10.95
N LEU A 316 -8.19 8.74 -11.89
CA LEU A 316 -6.76 8.95 -12.03
C LEU A 316 -6.42 10.19 -12.86
N LEU A 317 -7.16 10.47 -13.96
CA LEU A 317 -6.75 11.41 -15.00
C LEU A 317 -7.53 12.73 -14.99
N GLN A 318 -8.64 12.81 -14.25
CA GLN A 318 -9.49 14.00 -14.22
C GLN A 318 -9.58 14.58 -12.81
N ALA A 319 -9.88 15.87 -12.73
CA ALA A 319 -10.29 16.52 -11.51
C ALA A 319 -11.72 16.08 -11.16
N ASN A 320 -11.93 15.56 -9.95
CA ASN A 320 -13.21 15.06 -9.48
C ASN A 320 -13.69 15.92 -8.31
N PRO A 321 -14.92 16.49 -8.34
CA PRO A 321 -15.45 17.25 -7.22
C PRO A 321 -15.40 16.44 -5.92
N ALA A 322 -14.96 17.07 -4.86
CA ALA A 322 -14.83 16.46 -3.55
C ALA A 322 -15.51 17.32 -2.47
N THR A 323 -15.91 16.68 -1.38
CA THR A 323 -16.47 17.35 -0.20
C THR A 323 -15.58 17.04 0.99
N ARG A 324 -14.98 18.08 1.59
CA ARG A 324 -14.18 17.95 2.81
C ARG A 324 -15.07 17.48 3.97
N LEU A 325 -14.57 16.49 4.72
CA LEU A 325 -15.18 16.06 5.97
C LEU A 325 -14.60 16.89 7.12
N ASP A 326 -15.47 17.64 7.82
CA ASP A 326 -15.09 18.47 8.96
C ASP A 326 -16.08 18.23 10.11
N PRO A 327 -15.65 17.59 11.21
CA PRO A 327 -14.32 17.02 11.42
C PRO A 327 -14.03 15.81 10.52
N ALA A 328 -12.74 15.49 10.32
CA ALA A 328 -12.31 14.26 9.64
C ALA A 328 -12.95 13.02 10.30
N ALA A 329 -13.36 12.05 9.48
CA ALA A 329 -13.92 10.82 9.99
C ALA A 329 -12.80 9.97 10.68
N PRO A 330 -13.04 9.43 11.88
CA PRO A 330 -12.05 8.57 12.53
C PRO A 330 -11.84 7.27 11.72
N PRO A 331 -10.69 6.60 11.91
CA PRO A 331 -10.48 5.26 11.36
C PRO A 331 -11.62 4.31 11.72
N ARG A 332 -12.02 3.45 10.77
CA ARG A 332 -13.10 2.47 10.93
C ARG A 332 -12.64 1.09 10.52
N ASP A 333 -13.19 0.06 11.14
CA ASP A 333 -12.83 -1.34 10.86
C ASP A 333 -13.76 -1.99 9.82
N HIS A 334 -15.05 -1.61 9.80
CA HIS A 334 -16.05 -2.11 8.83
C HIS A 334 -16.02 -1.34 7.52
N VAL A 335 -14.86 -1.40 6.86
CA VAL A 335 -14.57 -0.73 5.59
C VAL A 335 -13.69 -1.63 4.72
N LEU A 336 -13.84 -1.49 3.40
CA LEU A 336 -12.84 -1.95 2.45
C LEU A 336 -11.91 -0.79 2.15
N ILE A 337 -10.62 -1.00 2.36
CA ILE A 337 -9.56 -0.04 2.07
C ILE A 337 -8.71 -0.60 0.94
N ASP A 338 -8.45 0.19 -0.09
CA ASP A 338 -7.69 -0.29 -1.25
C ASP A 338 -6.70 0.73 -1.79
N LYS A 339 -5.84 0.23 -2.69
CA LYS A 339 -4.98 1.04 -3.54
C LYS A 339 -4.53 0.29 -4.78
N THR A 340 -4.69 0.92 -5.94
CA THR A 340 -4.07 0.49 -7.19
C THR A 340 -2.68 1.08 -7.35
N GLY A 341 -1.81 0.36 -8.07
CA GLY A 341 -0.50 0.84 -8.48
C GLY A 341 -0.12 0.34 -9.86
N SER A 342 0.61 1.16 -10.62
CA SER A 342 1.19 0.76 -11.89
C SER A 342 2.48 1.51 -12.16
N THR A 343 3.41 0.83 -12.82
CA THR A 343 4.48 1.44 -13.59
C THR A 343 4.25 1.15 -15.07
N ASN A 344 5.17 1.50 -15.93
CA ASN A 344 5.04 1.18 -17.37
C ASN A 344 5.07 -0.34 -17.63
N GLY A 345 5.66 -1.13 -16.71
CA GLY A 345 5.86 -2.57 -16.88
C GLY A 345 5.17 -3.44 -15.82
N PHE A 346 4.54 -2.87 -14.81
CA PHE A 346 3.98 -3.62 -13.68
C PHE A 346 2.60 -3.12 -13.30
N SER A 347 1.84 -4.00 -12.67
CA SER A 347 0.52 -3.70 -12.13
C SER A 347 0.36 -4.31 -10.74
N THR A 348 -0.18 -3.51 -9.82
CA THR A 348 -0.39 -3.90 -8.42
C THR A 348 -1.77 -3.50 -7.95
N TYR A 349 -2.37 -4.33 -7.12
CA TYR A 349 -3.57 -4.01 -6.37
C TYR A 349 -3.46 -4.56 -4.96
N VAL A 350 -3.86 -3.77 -3.99
CA VAL A 350 -3.99 -4.17 -2.60
C VAL A 350 -5.36 -3.78 -2.08
N ALA A 351 -6.00 -4.67 -1.32
CA ALA A 351 -7.25 -4.37 -0.64
C ALA A 351 -7.35 -5.17 0.65
N PHE A 352 -7.98 -4.60 1.68
CA PHE A 352 -8.19 -5.29 2.95
C PHE A 352 -9.42 -4.76 3.69
N ILE A 353 -9.96 -5.60 4.59
CA ILE A 353 -11.10 -5.30 5.46
C ILE A 353 -10.66 -5.56 6.90
N PRO A 354 -10.35 -4.51 7.70
CA PRO A 354 -9.79 -4.66 9.04
C PRO A 354 -10.64 -5.53 9.97
N ALA A 355 -11.96 -5.29 10.05
CA ALA A 355 -12.88 -6.05 10.90
C ALA A 355 -12.87 -7.56 10.61
N LYS A 356 -12.64 -7.95 9.35
CA LYS A 356 -12.62 -9.35 8.91
C LYS A 356 -11.21 -9.96 8.94
N LYS A 357 -10.18 -9.17 9.19
CA LYS A 357 -8.77 -9.58 9.07
C LYS A 357 -8.51 -10.33 7.76
N THR A 358 -9.09 -9.78 6.69
CA THR A 358 -9.01 -10.34 5.33
C THR A 358 -8.39 -9.31 4.40
N GLY A 359 -7.43 -9.74 3.59
CA GLY A 359 -6.73 -8.87 2.65
C GLY A 359 -6.17 -9.63 1.46
N ILE A 360 -5.91 -8.87 0.39
CA ILE A 360 -5.36 -9.38 -0.86
C ILE A 360 -4.28 -8.45 -1.39
N VAL A 361 -3.24 -9.04 -1.97
CA VAL A 361 -2.21 -8.40 -2.78
C VAL A 361 -2.16 -9.09 -4.13
N ILE A 362 -2.20 -8.34 -5.22
CA ILE A 362 -1.93 -8.84 -6.57
C ILE A 362 -0.75 -8.07 -7.14
N LEU A 363 0.34 -8.76 -7.46
CA LEU A 363 1.54 -8.23 -8.09
C LEU A 363 1.71 -8.89 -9.45
N ALA A 364 1.88 -8.10 -10.52
CA ALA A 364 2.03 -8.60 -11.87
C ALA A 364 3.15 -7.87 -12.62
N ASN A 365 3.93 -8.60 -13.41
CA ASN A 365 5.03 -8.05 -14.21
C ASN A 365 4.60 -7.61 -15.60
N LYS A 366 3.37 -7.14 -15.73
CA LYS A 366 2.86 -6.50 -16.95
C LYS A 366 1.88 -5.39 -16.62
N ARG A 367 1.87 -4.33 -17.44
CA ARG A 367 0.83 -3.31 -17.38
C ARG A 367 -0.47 -3.84 -18.01
N TYR A 368 -1.56 -3.87 -17.23
CA TYR A 368 -2.91 -4.21 -17.67
C TYR A 368 -3.96 -3.38 -16.92
N PRO A 369 -5.24 -3.33 -17.35
CA PRO A 369 -6.25 -2.43 -16.80
C PRO A 369 -6.51 -2.63 -15.29
N ASN A 370 -6.71 -1.52 -14.57
CA ASN A 370 -7.12 -1.52 -13.16
C ASN A 370 -8.40 -2.35 -12.93
N ASP A 371 -9.38 -2.17 -13.83
CA ASP A 371 -10.67 -2.84 -13.79
C ASP A 371 -10.56 -4.37 -13.65
N ALA A 372 -9.63 -4.99 -14.39
CA ALA A 372 -9.44 -6.43 -14.38
C ALA A 372 -8.90 -6.94 -13.03
N ARG A 373 -7.93 -6.23 -12.43
CA ARG A 373 -7.33 -6.64 -11.14
C ARG A 373 -8.28 -6.39 -9.98
N VAL A 374 -9.01 -5.26 -10.00
CA VAL A 374 -10.06 -4.95 -9.01
C VAL A 374 -11.17 -6.00 -9.06
N THR A 375 -11.64 -6.37 -10.26
CA THR A 375 -12.67 -7.41 -10.44
C THR A 375 -12.19 -8.77 -9.91
N ALA A 376 -10.96 -9.18 -10.23
CA ALA A 376 -10.42 -10.45 -9.74
C ALA A 376 -10.25 -10.45 -8.21
N ALA A 377 -9.73 -9.38 -7.64
CA ALA A 377 -9.59 -9.24 -6.20
C ALA A 377 -10.95 -9.25 -5.49
N TYR A 378 -11.94 -8.52 -6.01
CA TYR A 378 -13.29 -8.48 -5.46
C TYR A 378 -13.92 -9.89 -5.43
N ALA A 379 -13.81 -10.65 -6.52
CA ALA A 379 -14.33 -12.03 -6.58
C ALA A 379 -13.65 -12.95 -5.54
N ILE A 380 -12.35 -12.78 -5.32
CA ILE A 380 -11.60 -13.54 -4.31
C ILE A 380 -12.03 -13.13 -2.90
N LEU A 381 -12.08 -11.83 -2.59
CA LEU A 381 -12.48 -11.34 -1.26
C LEU A 381 -13.91 -11.73 -0.90
N THR A 382 -14.86 -11.62 -1.83
CA THR A 382 -16.26 -12.05 -1.64
C THR A 382 -16.33 -13.55 -1.32
N ARG A 383 -15.57 -14.37 -2.03
CA ARG A 383 -15.54 -15.82 -1.78
C ARG A 383 -14.96 -16.16 -0.41
N LEU A 384 -13.91 -15.47 0.01
CA LEU A 384 -13.31 -15.63 1.35
C LEU A 384 -14.32 -15.28 2.46
N ASP A 385 -15.13 -14.24 2.24
CA ASP A 385 -16.16 -13.81 3.19
C ASP A 385 -17.32 -14.82 3.31
N ASP A 386 -17.78 -15.34 2.17
CA ASP A 386 -18.83 -16.38 2.12
C ASP A 386 -18.40 -17.67 2.85
N ASP A 387 -17.14 -18.09 2.70
CA ASP A 387 -16.62 -19.28 3.35
C ASP A 387 -16.39 -19.05 4.85
N ALA A 388 -16.00 -17.82 5.25
CA ALA A 388 -15.86 -17.47 6.66
C ALA A 388 -17.20 -17.40 7.42
N SER A 389 -18.30 -17.15 6.71
CA SER A 389 -19.66 -17.05 7.27
C SER A 389 -20.32 -18.42 7.50
N LYS A 390 -19.72 -19.53 7.03
CA LYS A 390 -20.24 -20.89 7.13
C LYS A 390 -19.65 -21.70 8.29
N ASP A 391 -18.56 -21.21 8.86
CA ASP A 391 -17.86 -21.78 10.04
C ASP A 391 -18.30 -21.07 11.34
#